data_f115bdf9d77737cf189d901a10f0217d
#
_entry.id   f115bdf9d77737cf189d901a10f0217d
#
_cell.length_a   1.000
_cell.length_b   1.000
_cell.length_c   1.000
_cell.angle_alpha   90.00
_cell.angle_beta   90.00
_cell.angle_gamma   90.00
#
_symmetry.space_group_name_H-M   'P 1'
#
loop_
_entity.id
_entity.type
_entity.pdbx_description
1 polymer ?
#
loop_
_entity_poly.entity_id
_entity_poly.type
_entity_poly.pdbx_seq_one_letter_code
_entity_poly.pdbx_strand_id
1 'polypeptide(L)'
;ADSADDTAFMLRILNEPSFIQNIGDRGVRTLAQAREYLRERPISSYVQHGYGMYSVEVKATGATAGHCGLVRREALEGPDLGYAFLPEFRSQGYAAESAAGVLAYAREKLGLDRILAIVNPDNASSIRVLQKLGFRFERMVQLSEDDAALKLFVSEAES
;
A
#
# COMPACT_ATOMS: atom_id res chain seq x y z
N ALA A 1 6.43 7.43 -12.81
CA ALA A 1 7.49 8.24 -13.38
C ALA A 1 8.30 8.93 -12.29
N ASP A 2 9.59 9.11 -12.55
CA ASP A 2 10.55 9.63 -11.59
C ASP A 2 10.59 11.18 -11.69
N SER A 3 9.50 11.84 -11.30
CA SER A 3 9.42 13.29 -11.33
C SER A 3 9.81 13.89 -9.98
N ALA A 4 10.16 15.17 -9.98
CA ALA A 4 10.49 15.90 -8.74
C ALA A 4 9.29 15.93 -7.79
N ASP A 5 8.06 16.02 -8.33
CA ASP A 5 6.84 16.03 -7.52
C ASP A 5 6.63 14.68 -6.84
N ASP A 6 6.88 13.58 -7.55
CA ASP A 6 6.77 12.23 -6.97
C ASP A 6 7.81 12.01 -5.88
N THR A 7 9.02 12.54 -6.07
CA THR A 7 10.09 12.44 -5.08
C THR A 7 9.75 13.20 -3.81
N ALA A 8 9.24 14.43 -3.94
CA ALA A 8 8.84 15.25 -2.80
C ALA A 8 7.67 14.61 -2.05
N PHE A 9 6.68 14.07 -2.77
CA PHE A 9 5.56 13.36 -2.20
C PHE A 9 6.04 12.14 -1.40
N MET A 10 6.94 11.34 -1.99
CA MET A 10 7.45 10.14 -1.33
C MET A 10 8.21 10.49 -0.05
N LEU A 11 9.04 11.54 -0.08
CA LEU A 11 9.73 12.00 1.12
C LEU A 11 8.73 12.37 2.23
N ARG A 12 7.67 13.08 1.87
CA ARG A 12 6.65 13.50 2.83
C ARG A 12 5.90 12.33 3.44
N ILE A 13 5.38 11.41 2.59
CA ILE A 13 4.52 10.33 3.09
C ILE A 13 5.29 9.32 3.94
N LEU A 14 6.53 9.02 3.58
CA LEU A 14 7.36 8.08 4.34
C LEU A 14 7.73 8.61 5.74
N ASN A 15 7.62 9.93 5.95
CA ASN A 15 7.91 10.57 7.23
C ASN A 15 6.66 10.99 8.02
N GLU A 16 5.46 10.67 7.52
CA GLU A 16 4.24 10.91 8.27
C GLU A 16 4.24 10.03 9.53
N PRO A 17 3.89 10.59 10.71
CA PRO A 17 3.90 9.81 11.95
C PRO A 17 3.06 8.54 11.89
N SER A 18 1.89 8.59 11.24
CA SER A 18 1.03 7.41 11.09
C SER A 18 1.64 6.35 10.20
N PHE A 19 2.39 6.74 9.15
CA PHE A 19 3.11 5.80 8.31
C PHE A 19 4.19 5.08 9.11
N ILE A 20 4.99 5.82 9.87
CA ILE A 20 6.05 5.26 10.69
C ILE A 20 5.48 4.33 11.75
N GLN A 21 4.38 4.73 12.40
CA GLN A 21 3.73 3.94 13.44
C GLN A 21 3.10 2.65 12.90
N ASN A 22 2.37 2.71 11.81
CA ASN A 22 1.56 1.60 11.32
C ASN A 22 2.25 0.74 10.25
N ILE A 23 3.22 1.28 9.53
CA ILE A 23 3.89 0.60 8.43
C ILE A 23 5.37 0.38 8.75
N GLY A 24 6.06 1.41 9.20
CA GLY A 24 7.46 1.34 9.59
C GLY A 24 8.27 2.52 9.07
N ASP A 25 9.40 2.76 9.72
CA ASP A 25 10.32 3.81 9.32
C ASP A 25 11.27 3.27 8.24
N ARG A 26 11.22 3.85 7.05
CA ARG A 26 12.06 3.46 5.91
C ARG A 26 13.42 4.17 5.90
N GLY A 27 13.67 5.08 6.85
CA GLY A 27 14.94 5.80 6.95
C GLY A 27 15.17 6.83 5.85
N VAL A 28 14.12 7.19 5.11
CA VAL A 28 14.21 8.17 4.03
C VAL A 28 14.02 9.58 4.61
N ARG A 29 15.08 10.41 4.52
CA ARG A 29 15.09 11.75 5.13
C ARG A 29 15.43 12.87 4.15
N THR A 30 15.91 12.54 2.96
CA THR A 30 16.30 13.53 1.94
C THR A 30 15.65 13.23 0.61
N LEU A 31 15.61 14.23 -0.28
CA LEU A 31 15.09 14.04 -1.64
C LEU A 31 15.89 13.00 -2.42
N ALA A 32 17.20 12.96 -2.22
CA ALA A 32 18.05 11.96 -2.88
C ALA A 32 17.68 10.55 -2.44
N GLN A 33 17.44 10.34 -1.13
CA GLN A 33 17.02 9.06 -0.60
C GLN A 33 15.62 8.68 -1.10
N ALA A 34 14.72 9.65 -1.22
CA ALA A 34 13.37 9.40 -1.74
C ALA A 34 13.41 8.96 -3.20
N ARG A 35 14.26 9.58 -4.01
CA ARG A 35 14.44 9.18 -5.41
C ARG A 35 14.96 7.76 -5.53
N GLU A 36 15.95 7.41 -4.73
CA GLU A 36 16.51 6.05 -4.67
C GLU A 36 15.43 5.04 -4.27
N TYR A 37 14.64 5.36 -3.26
CA TYR A 37 13.55 4.52 -2.79
C TYR A 37 12.53 4.26 -3.91
N LEU A 38 12.16 5.28 -4.67
CA LEU A 38 11.24 5.14 -5.80
C LEU A 38 11.77 4.19 -6.86
N ARG A 39 13.06 4.26 -7.15
CA ARG A 39 13.70 3.41 -8.15
C ARG A 39 13.76 1.96 -7.70
N GLU A 40 14.16 1.72 -6.45
CA GLU A 40 14.40 0.37 -5.94
C GLU A 40 13.13 -0.39 -5.59
N ARG A 41 12.05 0.31 -5.25
CA ARG A 41 10.82 -0.34 -4.77
C ARG A 41 9.73 -0.39 -5.82
N PRO A 42 9.02 0.72 -6.13
CA PRO A 42 7.91 0.64 -7.08
C PRO A 42 8.33 0.24 -8.49
N ILE A 43 9.37 0.86 -9.03
CA ILE A 43 9.81 0.62 -10.41
C ILE A 43 10.30 -0.80 -10.57
N SER A 44 11.09 -1.30 -9.63
CA SER A 44 11.58 -2.67 -9.66
C SER A 44 10.44 -3.68 -9.61
N SER A 45 9.40 -3.41 -8.82
CA SER A 45 8.23 -4.27 -8.73
C SER A 45 7.48 -4.37 -10.07
N TYR A 46 7.30 -3.25 -10.79
CA TYR A 46 6.67 -3.27 -12.10
C TYR A 46 7.43 -4.14 -13.09
N VAL A 47 8.75 -4.08 -13.06
CA VAL A 47 9.59 -4.87 -13.95
C VAL A 47 9.50 -6.36 -13.63
N GLN A 48 9.54 -6.72 -12.34
CA GLN A 48 9.54 -8.12 -11.91
C GLN A 48 8.16 -8.78 -11.94
N HIS A 49 7.11 -8.06 -11.51
CA HIS A 49 5.81 -8.67 -11.23
C HIS A 49 4.67 -8.14 -12.09
N GLY A 50 4.88 -7.06 -12.83
CA GLY A 50 3.84 -6.40 -13.61
C GLY A 50 2.89 -5.55 -12.75
N TYR A 51 3.17 -5.38 -11.46
CA TYR A 51 2.37 -4.55 -10.56
C TYR A 51 3.26 -3.90 -9.51
N GLY A 52 2.73 -2.92 -8.82
CA GLY A 52 3.42 -2.21 -7.77
C GLY A 52 2.52 -1.14 -7.16
N MET A 53 3.13 -0.17 -6.50
CA MET A 53 2.41 0.95 -5.89
C MET A 53 2.14 2.04 -6.91
N TYR A 54 0.92 2.55 -6.91
CA TYR A 54 0.47 3.61 -7.82
C TYR A 54 0.17 4.89 -7.04
N SER A 55 0.47 6.04 -7.63
CA SER A 55 0.06 7.33 -7.06
C SER A 55 -1.45 7.49 -7.21
N VAL A 56 -2.08 8.04 -6.17
CA VAL A 56 -3.51 8.36 -6.17
C VAL A 56 -3.65 9.87 -6.23
N GLU A 57 -4.27 10.36 -7.30
CA GLU A 57 -4.48 11.80 -7.50
C GLU A 57 -5.95 12.16 -7.36
N VAL A 58 -6.21 13.36 -6.80
CA VAL A 58 -7.56 13.89 -6.70
C VAL A 58 -7.90 14.52 -8.07
N LYS A 59 -8.91 14.00 -8.75
CA LYS A 59 -9.28 14.45 -10.10
C LYS A 59 -9.56 15.95 -10.19
N ALA A 60 -10.22 16.49 -9.18
CA ALA A 60 -10.63 17.90 -9.19
C ALA A 60 -9.45 18.88 -9.11
N THR A 61 -8.35 18.50 -8.47
CA THR A 61 -7.22 19.40 -8.20
C THR A 61 -5.89 18.93 -8.79
N GLY A 62 -5.78 17.67 -9.16
CA GLY A 62 -4.52 17.06 -9.59
C GLY A 62 -3.54 16.79 -8.45
N ALA A 63 -3.94 17.06 -7.20
CA ALA A 63 -3.05 16.84 -6.05
C ALA A 63 -2.83 15.34 -5.80
N THR A 64 -1.60 14.97 -5.44
CA THR A 64 -1.29 13.61 -5.05
C THR A 64 -1.71 13.40 -3.60
N ALA A 65 -2.70 12.53 -3.40
CA ALA A 65 -3.29 12.28 -2.08
C ALA A 65 -2.56 11.18 -1.32
N GLY A 66 -2.04 10.18 -2.02
CA GLY A 66 -1.39 9.04 -1.41
C GLY A 66 -0.92 8.04 -2.45
N HIS A 67 -0.69 6.82 -2.00
CA HIS A 67 -0.38 5.73 -2.92
C HIS A 67 -1.18 4.47 -2.52
N CYS A 68 -1.43 3.61 -3.50
CA CYS A 68 -2.17 2.36 -3.32
C CYS A 68 -1.69 1.38 -4.38
N GLY A 69 -1.57 0.12 -4.03
CA GLY A 69 -1.15 -0.87 -5.00
C GLY A 69 -0.87 -2.22 -4.38
N LEU A 70 -0.16 -3.05 -5.13
CA LEU A 70 0.20 -4.39 -4.72
C LEU A 70 1.71 -4.51 -4.54
N VAL A 71 2.11 -5.25 -3.52
CA VAL A 71 3.51 -5.49 -3.19
C VAL A 71 3.72 -6.99 -3.06
N ARG A 72 4.86 -7.49 -3.52
CA ARG A 72 5.24 -8.90 -3.34
C ARG A 72 6.33 -8.97 -2.28
N ARG A 73 6.00 -9.60 -1.16
CA ARG A 73 6.95 -9.79 -0.05
C ARG A 73 7.35 -11.26 0.04
N GLU A 74 8.62 -11.52 0.29
CA GLU A 74 9.11 -12.90 0.43
C GLU A 74 8.46 -13.63 1.60
N ALA A 75 8.13 -12.91 2.66
CA ALA A 75 7.51 -13.49 3.86
C ALA A 75 6.06 -13.93 3.66
N LEU A 76 5.42 -13.52 2.56
CA LEU A 76 4.02 -13.82 2.27
C LEU A 76 3.89 -14.64 1.00
N GLU A 77 2.84 -15.46 0.93
CA GLU A 77 2.61 -16.40 -0.17
C GLU A 77 2.04 -15.76 -1.44
N GLY A 78 1.65 -14.52 -1.39
CA GLY A 78 1.04 -13.85 -2.54
C GLY A 78 1.18 -12.35 -2.48
N PRO A 79 0.64 -11.63 -3.48
CA PRO A 79 0.69 -10.18 -3.48
C PRO A 79 -0.17 -9.61 -2.35
N ASP A 80 0.30 -8.54 -1.71
CA ASP A 80 -0.47 -7.87 -0.68
C ASP A 80 -0.83 -6.44 -1.08
N LEU A 81 -2.04 -6.06 -0.73
CA LEU A 81 -2.57 -4.71 -0.94
C LEU A 81 -1.99 -3.77 0.11
N GLY A 82 -1.41 -2.67 -0.35
CA GLY A 82 -0.91 -1.64 0.54
C GLY A 82 -1.39 -0.27 0.11
N TYR A 83 -1.56 0.64 1.07
CA TYR A 83 -1.91 2.02 0.78
C TYR A 83 -1.49 2.92 1.93
N ALA A 84 -1.23 4.18 1.59
CA ALA A 84 -0.95 5.23 2.56
C ALA A 84 -1.42 6.56 1.98
N PHE A 85 -2.03 7.39 2.81
CA PHE A 85 -2.56 8.68 2.38
C PHE A 85 -2.07 9.79 3.31
N LEU A 86 -1.85 10.97 2.74
CA LEU A 86 -1.51 12.15 3.52
C LEU A 86 -2.69 12.54 4.42
N PRO A 87 -2.42 13.15 5.61
CA PRO A 87 -3.49 13.43 6.59
C PRO A 87 -4.66 14.22 6.04
N GLU A 88 -4.41 15.21 5.19
CA GLU A 88 -5.44 16.08 4.63
C GLU A 88 -6.41 15.35 3.69
N PHE A 89 -6.06 14.14 3.24
CA PHE A 89 -6.90 13.37 2.33
C PHE A 89 -7.56 12.16 3.00
N ARG A 90 -7.40 11.99 4.29
CA ARG A 90 -8.00 10.87 5.04
C ARG A 90 -9.47 11.10 5.31
N SER A 91 -10.20 10.02 5.60
CA SER A 91 -11.62 10.04 5.95
C SER A 91 -12.52 10.60 4.85
N GLN A 92 -12.09 10.52 3.59
CA GLN A 92 -12.83 11.00 2.43
C GLN A 92 -13.16 9.88 1.44
N GLY A 93 -12.90 8.62 1.81
CA GLY A 93 -13.19 7.48 0.96
C GLY A 93 -12.13 7.14 -0.09
N TYR A 94 -11.04 7.87 -0.16
CA TYR A 94 -10.01 7.64 -1.18
C TYR A 94 -9.34 6.27 -1.04
N ALA A 95 -9.09 5.83 0.19
CA ALA A 95 -8.46 4.53 0.42
C ALA A 95 -9.35 3.40 -0.09
N ALA A 96 -10.63 3.41 0.26
CA ALA A 96 -11.58 2.38 -0.19
C ALA A 96 -11.77 2.41 -1.70
N GLU A 97 -11.91 3.60 -2.30
CA GLU A 97 -12.10 3.76 -3.74
C GLU A 97 -10.89 3.28 -4.53
N SER A 98 -9.70 3.74 -4.15
CA SER A 98 -8.47 3.36 -4.86
C SER A 98 -8.15 1.88 -4.68
N ALA A 99 -8.35 1.34 -3.48
CA ALA A 99 -8.13 -0.09 -3.23
C ALA A 99 -9.11 -0.96 -4.02
N ALA A 100 -10.38 -0.56 -4.12
CA ALA A 100 -11.36 -1.25 -4.94
C ALA A 100 -10.91 -1.29 -6.41
N GLY A 101 -10.38 -0.18 -6.92
CA GLY A 101 -9.85 -0.10 -8.28
C GLY A 101 -8.64 -1.01 -8.49
N VAL A 102 -7.72 -1.04 -7.53
CA VAL A 102 -6.55 -1.93 -7.60
C VAL A 102 -6.98 -3.39 -7.59
N LEU A 103 -7.94 -3.77 -6.74
CA LEU A 103 -8.46 -5.14 -6.68
C LEU A 103 -9.13 -5.55 -7.98
N ALA A 104 -9.94 -4.68 -8.57
CA ALA A 104 -10.57 -4.95 -9.86
C ALA A 104 -9.53 -5.17 -10.95
N TYR A 105 -8.53 -4.29 -11.02
CA TYR A 105 -7.43 -4.42 -11.97
C TYR A 105 -6.66 -5.73 -11.78
N ALA A 106 -6.36 -6.07 -10.53
CA ALA A 106 -5.63 -7.28 -10.21
C ALA A 106 -6.36 -8.53 -10.70
N ARG A 107 -7.66 -8.58 -10.51
CA ARG A 107 -8.47 -9.73 -10.92
C ARG A 107 -8.70 -9.78 -12.43
N GLU A 108 -9.04 -8.65 -13.03
CA GLU A 108 -9.41 -8.59 -14.46
C GLU A 108 -8.22 -8.61 -15.40
N LYS A 109 -7.12 -7.92 -15.04
CA LYS A 109 -5.96 -7.76 -15.93
C LYS A 109 -4.76 -8.62 -15.54
N LEU A 110 -4.57 -8.86 -14.24
CA LEU A 110 -3.43 -9.63 -13.75
C LEU A 110 -3.78 -11.08 -13.42
N GLY A 111 -5.06 -11.43 -13.41
CA GLY A 111 -5.52 -12.79 -13.13
C GLY A 111 -5.24 -13.25 -11.69
N LEU A 112 -5.14 -12.33 -10.75
CA LEU A 112 -4.84 -12.65 -9.36
C LEU A 112 -6.14 -12.94 -8.60
N ASP A 113 -6.29 -14.18 -8.14
CA ASP A 113 -7.49 -14.60 -7.42
C ASP A 113 -7.41 -14.33 -5.93
N ARG A 114 -6.22 -14.49 -5.35
CA ARG A 114 -6.01 -14.33 -3.92
C ARG A 114 -5.09 -13.15 -3.65
N ILE A 115 -5.59 -12.18 -2.88
CA ILE A 115 -4.85 -10.98 -2.53
C ILE A 115 -4.82 -10.87 -1.01
N LEU A 116 -3.64 -10.60 -0.47
CA LEU A 116 -3.42 -10.51 0.97
C LEU A 116 -3.38 -9.04 1.40
N ALA A 117 -3.50 -8.79 2.69
CA ALA A 117 -3.26 -7.48 3.28
C ALA A 117 -2.78 -7.68 4.70
N ILE A 118 -1.75 -6.97 5.10
CA ILE A 118 -1.26 -7.00 6.46
C ILE A 118 -1.53 -5.65 7.11
N VAL A 119 -1.89 -5.67 8.38
CA VAL A 119 -2.25 -4.44 9.09
C VAL A 119 -1.88 -4.56 10.57
N ASN A 120 -1.43 -3.45 11.13
CA ASN A 120 -1.18 -3.33 12.56
C ASN A 120 -2.52 -3.58 13.30
N PRO A 121 -2.57 -4.46 14.33
CA PRO A 121 -3.82 -4.74 15.05
C PRO A 121 -4.50 -3.50 15.63
N ASP A 122 -3.74 -2.46 15.91
CA ASP A 122 -4.28 -1.21 16.47
C ASP A 122 -4.81 -0.24 15.41
N ASN A 123 -4.62 -0.54 14.13
CA ASN A 123 -5.05 0.33 13.03
C ASN A 123 -6.51 0.04 12.64
N ALA A 124 -7.44 0.49 13.48
CA ALA A 124 -8.87 0.24 13.29
C ALA A 124 -9.42 0.80 11.98
N SER A 125 -8.93 1.96 11.54
CA SER A 125 -9.36 2.57 10.28
C SER A 125 -9.07 1.69 9.08
N SER A 126 -7.86 1.15 9.02
CA SER A 126 -7.44 0.27 7.93
C SER A 126 -8.21 -1.05 7.95
N ILE A 127 -8.41 -1.61 9.13
CA ILE A 127 -9.19 -2.84 9.30
C ILE A 127 -10.59 -2.66 8.75
N ARG A 128 -11.25 -1.53 9.06
CA ARG A 128 -12.59 -1.24 8.54
C ARG A 128 -12.62 -1.14 7.02
N VAL A 129 -11.61 -0.51 6.42
CA VAL A 129 -11.50 -0.42 4.96
C VAL A 129 -11.37 -1.81 4.35
N LEU A 130 -10.51 -2.66 4.91
CA LEU A 130 -10.32 -4.02 4.41
C LEU A 130 -11.60 -4.85 4.51
N GLN A 131 -12.30 -4.77 5.64
CA GLN A 131 -13.57 -5.48 5.81
C GLN A 131 -14.62 -5.02 4.81
N LYS A 132 -14.71 -3.71 4.57
CA LYS A 132 -15.62 -3.14 3.58
C LYS A 132 -15.33 -3.64 2.17
N LEU A 133 -14.05 -3.91 1.87
CA LEU A 133 -13.61 -4.42 0.56
C LEU A 133 -13.77 -5.93 0.41
N GLY A 134 -14.26 -6.62 1.45
CA GLY A 134 -14.46 -8.06 1.40
C GLY A 134 -13.28 -8.90 1.90
N PHE A 135 -12.28 -8.26 2.48
CA PHE A 135 -11.19 -9.00 3.13
C PHE A 135 -11.67 -9.61 4.43
N ARG A 136 -11.17 -10.80 4.74
CA ARG A 136 -11.45 -11.47 6.02
C ARG A 136 -10.15 -11.76 6.75
N PHE A 137 -10.21 -11.74 8.07
CA PHE A 137 -9.07 -12.08 8.92
C PHE A 137 -8.74 -13.56 8.78
N GLU A 138 -7.48 -13.88 8.57
CA GLU A 138 -7.03 -15.27 8.48
C GLU A 138 -6.18 -15.70 9.67
N ARG A 139 -5.10 -14.94 9.96
CA ARG A 139 -4.19 -15.28 11.07
C ARG A 139 -3.25 -14.12 11.39
N MET A 140 -2.51 -14.25 12.48
CA MET A 140 -1.41 -13.35 12.79
C MET A 140 -0.16 -13.79 12.06
N VAL A 141 0.65 -12.82 11.61
CA VAL A 141 1.91 -13.07 10.92
C VAL A 141 3.00 -12.17 11.46
N GLN A 142 4.25 -12.61 11.33
CA GLN A 142 5.42 -11.78 11.55
C GLN A 142 6.24 -11.77 10.25
N LEU A 143 6.68 -10.59 9.84
CA LEU A 143 7.50 -10.47 8.62
C LEU A 143 8.95 -10.87 8.87
N SER A 144 9.42 -10.71 10.11
CA SER A 144 10.72 -11.19 10.58
C SER A 144 10.62 -11.48 12.07
N GLU A 145 11.65 -12.15 12.62
CA GLU A 145 11.67 -12.51 14.04
C GLU A 145 11.63 -11.30 14.98
N ASP A 146 12.18 -10.16 14.53
CA ASP A 146 12.25 -8.95 15.34
C ASP A 146 11.03 -8.05 15.20
N ASP A 147 10.13 -8.36 14.27
CA ASP A 147 8.94 -7.55 14.03
C ASP A 147 7.77 -7.96 14.91
N ALA A 148 6.92 -6.99 15.24
CA ALA A 148 5.67 -7.25 15.94
C ALA A 148 4.72 -8.03 15.04
N ALA A 149 3.83 -8.82 15.64
CA ALA A 149 2.83 -9.57 14.90
C ALA A 149 1.80 -8.64 14.25
N LEU A 150 1.42 -8.96 13.03
CA LEU A 150 0.45 -8.21 12.24
C LEU A 150 -0.74 -9.12 11.92
N LYS A 151 -1.91 -8.50 11.71
CA LYS A 151 -3.08 -9.24 11.23
C LYS A 151 -2.97 -9.46 9.73
N LEU A 152 -3.15 -10.69 9.29
CA LEU A 152 -3.22 -11.05 7.87
C LEU A 152 -4.68 -11.18 7.47
N PHE A 153 -5.07 -10.40 6.46
CA PHE A 153 -6.38 -10.46 5.85
C PHE A 153 -6.26 -11.02 4.44
N VAL A 154 -7.31 -11.68 3.98
CA VAL A 154 -7.33 -12.33 2.67
C VAL A 154 -8.61 -11.96 1.94
N SER A 155 -8.47 -11.65 0.66
CA SER A 155 -9.60 -11.52 -0.28
C SER A 155 -9.40 -12.52 -1.40
N GLU A 156 -10.39 -13.37 -1.64
CA GLU A 156 -10.35 -14.34 -2.72
C GLU A 156 -11.45 -14.01 -3.73
N ALA A 157 -11.14 -14.21 -5.02
CA ALA A 157 -12.13 -14.03 -6.06
C ALA A 157 -13.26 -15.05 -5.89
N GLU A 158 -14.50 -14.64 -6.12
CA GLU A 158 -15.62 -15.56 -6.10
C GLU A 158 -15.52 -16.51 -7.30
N SER A 159 -15.70 -17.78 -7.02
CA SER A 159 -15.70 -18.81 -8.06
C SER A 159 -17.03 -18.90 -8.79
#